data_35110b34e33dcf28457d0481df5decb4
#
_entry.id   35110b34e33dcf28457d0481df5decb4
#
_cell.length_a   1.000
_cell.length_b   1.000
_cell.length_c   1.000
_cell.angle_alpha   90.00
_cell.angle_beta   90.00
_cell.angle_gamma   90.00
#
_symmetry.space_group_name_H-M   'P 1'
#
loop_
_entity.id
_entity.type
_entity.pdbx_description
1 polymer ?
#
loop_
_entity_poly.entity_id
_entity_poly.type
_entity_poly.pdbx_seq_one_letter_code
_entity_poly.pdbx_strand_id
1 'polypeptide(L)'
;MSKIAWIGVSAFAIFLVAGAWVRFAPSHPETWHVDPDTVQKTAKPNQYLVSDSSDADEPPVVFPVSSDTLWEKITEITSADSSIQRLSGSVDRNLVTYIVRTPLMKYPDFLSLKVIERDDQAVLSIYSRSRFGYRDFGKNAERVRAFIDMLSN
;
A
#
# COMPACT_ATOMS: atom_id res chain seq x y z
N MET A 1 -38.16 -7.34 -25.08
CA MET A 1 -36.71 -7.55 -25.01
C MET A 1 -36.42 -9.05 -25.03
N SER A 2 -35.41 -9.48 -25.80
CA SER A 2 -35.05 -10.90 -25.86
C SER A 2 -34.46 -11.40 -24.55
N LYS A 3 -34.55 -12.70 -24.29
CA LYS A 3 -33.92 -13.30 -23.07
C LYS A 3 -32.42 -12.99 -23.02
N ILE A 4 -31.76 -12.88 -24.16
CA ILE A 4 -30.31 -12.51 -24.26
C ILE A 4 -30.08 -11.07 -23.78
N ALA A 5 -31.00 -10.12 -24.10
CA ALA A 5 -30.89 -8.74 -23.63
C ALA A 5 -31.00 -8.66 -22.07
N TRP A 6 -31.89 -9.44 -21.47
CA TRP A 6 -32.01 -9.50 -19.99
C TRP A 6 -30.80 -10.11 -19.35
N ILE A 7 -30.18 -11.16 -19.90
CA ILE A 7 -28.93 -11.75 -19.40
C ILE A 7 -27.80 -10.71 -19.44
N GLY A 8 -27.66 -9.96 -20.53
CA GLY A 8 -26.66 -8.92 -20.67
C GLY A 8 -26.82 -7.79 -19.62
N VAL A 9 -28.06 -7.32 -19.42
CA VAL A 9 -28.36 -6.29 -18.41
C VAL A 9 -28.05 -6.80 -17.00
N SER A 10 -28.43 -8.04 -16.67
CA SER A 10 -28.17 -8.62 -15.35
C SER A 10 -26.67 -8.80 -15.11
N ALA A 11 -25.91 -9.29 -16.06
CA ALA A 11 -24.46 -9.44 -15.96
C ALA A 11 -23.76 -8.08 -15.75
N PHE A 12 -24.19 -7.05 -16.49
CA PHE A 12 -23.66 -5.69 -16.32
C PHE A 12 -24.00 -5.10 -14.95
N ALA A 13 -25.22 -5.28 -14.47
CA ALA A 13 -25.61 -4.84 -13.13
C ALA A 13 -24.79 -5.52 -12.03
N ILE A 14 -24.55 -6.83 -12.12
CA ILE A 14 -23.71 -7.58 -11.18
C ILE A 14 -22.27 -7.04 -11.21
N PHE A 15 -21.72 -6.77 -12.39
CA PHE A 15 -20.40 -6.18 -12.54
C PHE A 15 -20.29 -4.80 -11.86
N LEU A 16 -21.28 -3.93 -12.03
CA LEU A 16 -21.32 -2.62 -11.40
C LEU A 16 -21.40 -2.74 -9.86
N VAL A 17 -22.26 -3.62 -9.35
CA VAL A 17 -22.41 -3.85 -7.91
C VAL A 17 -21.12 -4.42 -7.31
N ALA A 18 -20.50 -5.39 -7.97
CA ALA A 18 -19.23 -5.94 -7.54
C ALA A 18 -18.10 -4.89 -7.54
N GLY A 19 -18.01 -4.08 -8.59
CA GLY A 19 -17.05 -2.97 -8.67
C GLY A 19 -17.27 -1.91 -7.60
N ALA A 20 -18.51 -1.54 -7.32
CA ALA A 20 -18.87 -0.63 -6.25
C ALA A 20 -18.51 -1.23 -4.88
N TRP A 21 -18.82 -2.49 -4.64
CA TRP A 21 -18.47 -3.18 -3.39
C TRP A 21 -16.96 -3.18 -3.14
N VAL A 22 -16.16 -3.53 -4.15
CA VAL A 22 -14.69 -3.51 -4.04
C VAL A 22 -14.18 -2.10 -3.71
N ARG A 23 -14.72 -1.08 -4.37
CA ARG A 23 -14.32 0.32 -4.18
C ARG A 23 -14.64 0.87 -2.79
N PHE A 24 -15.80 0.51 -2.24
CA PHE A 24 -16.33 1.04 -0.97
C PHE A 24 -16.21 0.06 0.19
N ALA A 25 -15.65 -1.13 -0.02
CA ALA A 25 -15.43 -2.10 1.04
C ALA A 25 -14.63 -1.50 2.20
N PRO A 26 -15.11 -1.59 3.46
CA PRO A 26 -14.45 -0.98 4.60
C PRO A 26 -13.05 -1.57 4.80
N SER A 27 -12.08 -0.71 5.07
CA SER A 27 -10.69 -1.10 5.34
C SER A 27 -10.45 -1.02 6.85
N HIS A 28 -10.41 -2.18 7.51
CA HIS A 28 -10.27 -2.27 8.95
C HIS A 28 -8.79 -2.18 9.36
N PRO A 29 -8.40 -1.21 10.21
CA PRO A 29 -7.01 -1.05 10.66
C PRO A 29 -6.43 -2.33 11.27
N GLU A 30 -7.21 -3.09 12.03
CA GLU A 30 -6.80 -4.34 12.69
C GLU A 30 -6.30 -5.42 11.71
N THR A 31 -6.75 -5.33 10.44
CA THR A 31 -6.33 -6.27 9.39
C THR A 31 -5.18 -5.71 8.56
N TRP A 32 -5.19 -4.40 8.34
CA TRP A 32 -4.33 -3.79 7.32
C TRP A 32 -3.20 -2.94 7.86
N HIS A 33 -3.26 -2.51 9.13
CA HIS A 33 -2.17 -1.81 9.79
C HIS A 33 -1.19 -2.84 10.39
N VAL A 34 -0.11 -3.10 9.68
CA VAL A 34 0.89 -4.11 10.06
C VAL A 34 2.30 -3.52 10.04
N ASP A 35 3.14 -4.04 10.91
CA ASP A 35 4.56 -3.68 10.96
C ASP A 35 5.33 -4.46 9.88
N PRO A 36 6.01 -3.76 8.94
CA PRO A 36 6.80 -4.40 7.88
C PRO A 36 7.91 -5.32 8.37
N ASP A 37 8.46 -5.07 9.58
CA ASP A 37 9.58 -5.86 10.09
C ASP A 37 9.14 -7.17 10.76
N THR A 38 7.86 -7.29 11.12
CA THR A 38 7.33 -8.47 11.81
C THR A 38 6.26 -9.22 11.01
N VAL A 39 5.76 -8.63 9.93
CA VAL A 39 4.73 -9.25 9.11
C VAL A 39 5.26 -10.48 8.38
N GLN A 40 4.44 -11.52 8.31
CA GLN A 40 4.67 -12.66 7.43
C GLN A 40 3.90 -12.45 6.12
N LYS A 41 4.59 -12.62 4.99
CA LYS A 41 3.95 -12.55 3.67
C LYS A 41 2.95 -13.69 3.50
N THR A 42 1.86 -13.41 2.82
CA THR A 42 0.91 -14.45 2.41
C THR A 42 1.45 -15.22 1.19
N ALA A 43 0.85 -16.35 0.86
CA ALA A 43 1.22 -17.11 -0.35
C ALA A 43 0.86 -16.40 -1.68
N LYS A 44 0.17 -15.24 -1.63
CA LYS A 44 -0.21 -14.48 -2.83
C LYS A 44 0.96 -13.63 -3.32
N PRO A 45 1.24 -13.62 -4.63
CA PRO A 45 2.32 -12.80 -5.20
C PRO A 45 1.93 -11.33 -5.46
N ASN A 46 0.85 -10.82 -4.85
CA ASN A 46 0.33 -9.47 -4.99
C ASN A 46 0.79 -8.52 -3.87
N GLN A 47 2.03 -8.67 -3.45
CA GLN A 47 2.63 -7.92 -2.35
C GLN A 47 4.13 -7.74 -2.57
N TYR A 48 4.72 -6.72 -1.95
CA TYR A 48 6.14 -6.44 -2.00
C TYR A 48 6.62 -5.89 -0.66
N LEU A 49 7.65 -6.51 -0.09
CA LEU A 49 8.17 -6.21 1.25
C LEU A 49 9.64 -5.81 1.18
N VAL A 50 9.95 -4.64 1.70
CA VAL A 50 11.29 -4.10 1.92
C VAL A 50 11.50 -3.99 3.41
N SER A 51 12.28 -4.88 4.02
CA SER A 51 12.51 -4.91 5.48
C SER A 51 13.67 -5.81 5.85
N ASP A 52 14.01 -5.90 7.16
CA ASP A 52 14.98 -6.87 7.71
C ASP A 52 14.38 -8.28 7.88
N SER A 53 13.11 -8.50 7.52
CA SER A 53 12.43 -9.80 7.64
C SER A 53 13.02 -10.84 6.68
N SER A 54 13.04 -12.11 7.07
CA SER A 54 13.43 -13.24 6.20
C SER A 54 12.53 -13.42 4.97
N ASP A 55 11.30 -12.88 5.02
CA ASP A 55 10.33 -12.92 3.93
C ASP A 55 10.43 -11.71 2.99
N ALA A 56 11.37 -10.77 3.25
CA ALA A 56 11.52 -9.56 2.45
C ALA A 56 11.96 -9.85 1.02
N ASP A 57 11.48 -9.05 0.10
CA ASP A 57 11.92 -9.05 -1.31
C ASP A 57 13.22 -8.26 -1.47
N GLU A 58 13.41 -7.19 -0.66
CA GLU A 58 14.61 -6.35 -0.62
C GLU A 58 14.91 -5.94 0.83
N PRO A 59 16.17 -5.62 1.17
CA PRO A 59 16.54 -5.10 2.49
C PRO A 59 15.95 -3.68 2.70
N PRO A 60 15.85 -3.21 3.95
CA PRO A 60 15.36 -1.86 4.24
C PRO A 60 16.28 -0.79 3.65
N VAL A 61 15.72 0.37 3.33
CA VAL A 61 16.47 1.48 2.71
C VAL A 61 17.00 2.43 3.77
N VAL A 62 18.28 2.75 3.68
CA VAL A 62 18.95 3.68 4.59
C VAL A 62 19.06 5.05 3.93
N PHE A 63 18.61 6.09 4.63
CA PHE A 63 18.71 7.49 4.20
C PHE A 63 19.67 8.24 5.14
N PRO A 64 20.62 9.03 4.62
CA PRO A 64 21.59 9.79 5.43
C PRO A 64 20.95 11.07 6.01
N VAL A 65 19.81 10.93 6.64
CA VAL A 65 19.03 11.98 7.31
C VAL A 65 18.41 11.42 8.58
N SER A 66 17.93 12.29 9.49
CA SER A 66 17.19 11.82 10.67
C SER A 66 15.84 11.21 10.31
N SER A 67 15.30 10.39 11.20
CA SER A 67 13.96 9.81 11.05
C SER A 67 12.88 10.88 10.93
N ASP A 68 12.99 11.98 11.68
CA ASP A 68 12.05 13.10 11.61
C ASP A 68 12.06 13.75 10.22
N THR A 69 13.25 14.04 9.68
CA THR A 69 13.39 14.61 8.33
C THR A 69 12.79 13.68 7.27
N LEU A 70 13.00 12.37 7.38
CA LEU A 70 12.41 11.43 6.46
C LEU A 70 10.88 11.38 6.57
N TRP A 71 10.33 11.44 7.80
CA TRP A 71 8.88 11.51 8.02
C TRP A 71 8.25 12.79 7.48
N GLU A 72 8.94 13.94 7.58
CA GLU A 72 8.49 15.18 6.95
C GLU A 72 8.33 15.00 5.45
N LYS A 73 9.34 14.44 4.77
CA LYS A 73 9.31 14.18 3.32
C LYS A 73 8.23 13.16 2.94
N ILE A 74 8.07 12.07 3.70
CA ILE A 74 6.97 11.10 3.53
C ILE A 74 5.61 11.81 3.62
N THR A 75 5.44 12.67 4.61
CA THR A 75 4.19 13.40 4.84
C THR A 75 3.89 14.36 3.71
N GLU A 76 4.89 15.08 3.20
CA GLU A 76 4.76 15.95 2.04
C GLU A 76 4.27 15.18 0.81
N ILE A 77 4.98 14.09 0.44
CA ILE A 77 4.64 13.27 -0.72
C ILE A 77 3.22 12.68 -0.59
N THR A 78 2.91 12.11 0.56
CA THR A 78 1.61 11.45 0.75
C THR A 78 0.44 12.41 0.86
N SER A 79 0.67 13.65 1.31
CA SER A 79 -0.35 14.69 1.38
C SER A 79 -0.61 15.36 0.02
N ALA A 80 0.38 15.38 -0.87
CA ALA A 80 0.26 15.93 -2.22
C ALA A 80 -0.55 15.03 -3.16
N ASP A 81 -0.63 13.72 -2.88
CA ASP A 81 -1.37 12.75 -3.71
C ASP A 81 -2.73 12.41 -3.10
N SER A 82 -3.81 12.92 -3.70
CA SER A 82 -5.19 12.66 -3.27
C SER A 82 -5.63 11.19 -3.36
N SER A 83 -4.87 10.34 -4.04
CA SER A 83 -5.10 8.89 -4.10
C SER A 83 -4.60 8.16 -2.86
N ILE A 84 -3.80 8.83 -2.02
CA ILE A 84 -3.20 8.30 -0.80
C ILE A 84 -3.96 8.85 0.41
N GLN A 85 -4.44 7.96 1.27
CA GLN A 85 -5.15 8.32 2.49
C GLN A 85 -4.60 7.53 3.67
N ARG A 86 -4.27 8.20 4.77
CA ARG A 86 -3.83 7.50 5.99
C ARG A 86 -4.98 6.65 6.55
N LEU A 87 -4.68 5.37 6.76
CA LEU A 87 -5.59 4.41 7.39
C LEU A 87 -5.41 4.39 8.91
N SER A 88 -4.18 4.28 9.37
CA SER A 88 -3.86 4.11 10.79
C SER A 88 -2.39 4.43 11.07
N GLY A 89 -2.05 4.56 12.36
CA GLY A 89 -0.70 4.82 12.84
C GLY A 89 -0.38 6.31 12.96
N SER A 90 0.82 6.60 13.42
CA SER A 90 1.34 7.97 13.56
C SER A 90 2.86 7.98 13.43
N VAL A 91 3.41 9.14 13.12
CA VAL A 91 4.85 9.39 13.08
C VAL A 91 5.49 9.09 14.43
N ASP A 92 4.88 9.53 15.55
CA ASP A 92 5.38 9.28 16.92
C ASP A 92 5.53 7.79 17.26
N ARG A 93 4.79 6.93 16.56
CA ARG A 93 4.88 5.47 16.70
C ARG A 93 5.79 4.83 15.66
N ASN A 94 6.44 5.63 14.84
CA ASN A 94 7.31 5.21 13.74
C ASN A 94 6.66 4.24 12.72
N LEU A 95 5.32 4.18 12.69
CA LEU A 95 4.57 3.27 11.83
C LEU A 95 3.28 3.92 11.36
N VAL A 96 3.13 4.04 10.04
CA VAL A 96 1.92 4.57 9.38
C VAL A 96 1.52 3.64 8.25
N THR A 97 0.23 3.37 8.14
CA THR A 97 -0.34 2.63 7.01
C THR A 97 -1.28 3.53 6.21
N TYR A 98 -1.09 3.54 4.90
CA TYR A 98 -1.90 4.27 3.94
C TYR A 98 -2.75 3.33 3.10
N ILE A 99 -3.92 3.81 2.68
CA ILE A 99 -4.69 3.27 1.57
C ILE A 99 -4.22 4.01 0.32
N VAL A 100 -3.80 3.27 -0.70
CA VAL A 100 -3.45 3.80 -2.02
C VAL A 100 -4.48 3.34 -3.02
N ARG A 101 -5.19 4.29 -3.64
CA ARG A 101 -6.25 3.99 -4.61
C ARG A 101 -5.67 3.82 -6.00
N THR A 102 -5.94 2.66 -6.64
CA THR A 102 -5.49 2.42 -8.02
C THR A 102 -6.09 3.47 -8.99
N PRO A 103 -5.36 3.89 -10.04
CA PRO A 103 -5.79 5.04 -10.87
C PRO A 103 -7.17 4.87 -11.50
N LEU A 104 -7.43 3.73 -12.16
CA LEU A 104 -8.63 3.52 -12.95
C LEU A 104 -9.82 3.06 -12.09
N MET A 105 -9.65 1.95 -11.35
CA MET A 105 -10.76 1.30 -10.64
C MET A 105 -10.93 1.80 -9.21
N LYS A 106 -9.98 2.61 -8.72
CA LYS A 106 -9.94 3.11 -7.33
C LYS A 106 -9.96 2.00 -6.27
N TYR A 107 -9.42 0.82 -6.63
CA TYR A 107 -9.27 -0.28 -5.68
C TYR A 107 -8.30 0.10 -4.56
N PRO A 108 -8.60 -0.26 -3.30
CA PRO A 108 -7.72 0.03 -2.19
C PRO A 108 -6.58 -0.98 -2.13
N ASP A 109 -5.36 -0.50 -2.28
CA ASP A 109 -4.14 -1.20 -1.91
C ASP A 109 -3.61 -0.60 -0.61
N PHE A 110 -2.72 -1.28 0.09
CA PHE A 110 -2.19 -0.83 1.37
C PHE A 110 -0.68 -0.67 1.30
N LEU A 111 -0.21 0.43 1.89
CA LEU A 111 1.20 0.78 2.00
C LEU A 111 1.51 1.05 3.48
N SER A 112 2.20 0.13 4.14
CA SER A 112 2.69 0.30 5.51
C SER A 112 4.14 0.76 5.47
N LEU A 113 4.44 1.86 6.15
CA LEU A 113 5.76 2.47 6.25
C LEU A 113 6.20 2.47 7.71
N LYS A 114 7.41 2.01 7.96
CA LYS A 114 8.07 2.12 9.26
C LYS A 114 9.42 2.79 9.07
N VAL A 115 9.68 3.81 9.88
CA VAL A 115 10.98 4.48 9.91
C VAL A 115 11.54 4.39 11.31
N ILE A 116 12.76 3.89 11.42
CA ILE A 116 13.51 3.88 12.68
C ILE A 116 14.82 4.64 12.52
N GLU A 117 15.33 5.19 13.62
CA GLU A 117 16.67 5.77 13.68
C GLU A 117 17.68 4.67 13.98
N ARG A 118 18.76 4.60 13.20
CA ARG A 118 19.90 3.69 13.43
C ARG A 118 21.17 4.40 13.01
N ASP A 119 22.12 4.59 13.96
CA ASP A 119 23.42 5.23 13.72
C ASP A 119 23.29 6.62 13.05
N ASP A 120 22.39 7.46 13.56
CA ASP A 120 22.07 8.81 13.05
C ASP A 120 21.54 8.81 11.60
N GLN A 121 21.00 7.70 11.12
CA GLN A 121 20.41 7.54 9.80
C GLN A 121 18.99 6.98 9.91
N ALA A 122 18.11 7.43 9.03
CA ALA A 122 16.77 6.88 8.93
C ALA A 122 16.77 5.58 8.14
N VAL A 123 16.19 4.53 8.71
CA VAL A 123 16.01 3.22 8.07
C VAL A 123 14.53 3.02 7.79
N LEU A 124 14.18 2.87 6.52
CA LEU A 124 12.81 2.74 6.04
C LEU A 124 12.50 1.30 5.66
N SER A 125 11.50 0.72 6.32
CA SER A 125 10.87 -0.54 5.91
C SER A 125 9.50 -0.25 5.28
N ILE A 126 9.17 -0.95 4.19
CA ILE A 126 7.95 -0.73 3.40
C ILE A 126 7.26 -2.05 3.11
N TYR A 127 5.96 -2.11 3.34
CA TYR A 127 5.15 -3.24 2.88
C TYR A 127 3.98 -2.74 2.02
N SER A 128 4.01 -3.07 0.72
CA SER A 128 2.94 -2.77 -0.24
C SER A 128 2.20 -4.04 -0.62
N ARG A 129 0.86 -4.02 -0.56
CA ARG A 129 0.03 -5.18 -0.88
C ARG A 129 -1.31 -4.79 -1.46
N SER A 130 -1.78 -5.58 -2.42
CA SER A 130 -3.11 -5.41 -2.99
C SER A 130 -4.15 -6.13 -2.16
N ARG A 131 -5.30 -5.47 -1.94
CA ARG A 131 -6.43 -6.07 -1.23
C ARG A 131 -7.09 -7.17 -2.03
N PHE A 132 -7.25 -6.94 -3.34
CA PHE A 132 -7.99 -7.80 -4.25
C PHE A 132 -7.07 -8.39 -5.32
N GLY A 133 -7.51 -9.52 -5.87
CA GLY A 133 -6.75 -10.23 -6.89
C GLY A 133 -5.73 -11.21 -6.31
N TYR A 134 -5.27 -12.11 -7.17
CA TYR A 134 -4.21 -13.06 -6.84
C TYR A 134 -2.83 -12.53 -7.22
N ARG A 135 -2.73 -11.84 -8.39
CA ARG A 135 -1.50 -11.23 -8.91
C ARG A 135 -1.72 -9.75 -9.17
N ASP A 136 -0.69 -8.96 -8.95
CA ASP A 136 -0.66 -7.52 -9.23
C ASP A 136 0.24 -7.15 -10.42
N PHE A 137 0.85 -8.14 -11.07
CA PHE A 137 1.78 -7.95 -12.21
C PHE A 137 2.95 -7.00 -11.87
N GLY A 138 3.45 -7.06 -10.64
CA GLY A 138 4.59 -6.25 -10.17
C GLY A 138 4.22 -4.81 -9.77
N LYS A 139 2.94 -4.47 -9.68
CA LYS A 139 2.50 -3.10 -9.34
C LYS A 139 2.89 -2.67 -7.93
N ASN A 140 2.93 -3.60 -6.97
CA ASN A 140 3.40 -3.27 -5.62
C ASN A 140 4.90 -2.97 -5.62
N ALA A 141 5.72 -3.75 -6.34
CA ALA A 141 7.15 -3.48 -6.50
C ALA A 141 7.41 -2.14 -7.20
N GLU A 142 6.70 -1.86 -8.30
CA GLU A 142 6.79 -0.60 -9.04
C GLU A 142 6.45 0.61 -8.12
N ARG A 143 5.38 0.50 -7.34
CA ARG A 143 4.96 1.53 -6.39
C ARG A 143 6.02 1.79 -5.32
N VAL A 144 6.57 0.74 -4.72
CA VAL A 144 7.58 0.85 -3.67
C VAL A 144 8.84 1.51 -4.21
N ARG A 145 9.33 1.09 -5.37
CA ARG A 145 10.53 1.68 -5.99
C ARG A 145 10.31 3.15 -6.35
N ALA A 146 9.18 3.48 -6.98
CA ALA A 146 8.85 4.87 -7.29
C ALA A 146 8.75 5.74 -6.04
N PHE A 147 8.22 5.19 -4.93
CA PHE A 147 8.15 5.91 -3.66
C PHE A 147 9.55 6.16 -3.06
N ILE A 148 10.43 5.16 -3.09
CA ILE A 148 11.83 5.30 -2.65
C ILE A 148 12.57 6.33 -3.52
N ASP A 149 12.37 6.32 -4.83
CA ASP A 149 12.97 7.29 -5.75
C ASP A 149 12.53 8.72 -5.44
N MET A 150 11.24 8.94 -5.12
CA MET A 150 10.75 10.26 -4.69
C MET A 150 11.35 10.72 -3.36
N LEU A 151 11.65 9.80 -2.45
CA LEU A 151 12.30 10.11 -1.18
C LEU A 151 13.79 10.42 -1.34
N SER A 152 14.42 9.92 -2.39
CA SER A 152 15.86 10.09 -2.65
C SER A 152 16.20 11.38 -3.40
N ASN A 153 15.21 12.03 -4.01
CA ASN A 153 15.36 13.31 -4.76
C ASN A 153 14.96 14.50 -3.91
#